data_61fef98091fd3a055e0284d569b83578
#
_entry.id   61fef98091fd3a055e0284d569b83578
#
_cell.length_a   1.000
_cell.length_b   1.000
_cell.length_c   1.000
_cell.angle_alpha   90.00
_cell.angle_beta   90.00
_cell.angle_gamma   90.00
#
_symmetry.space_group_name_H-M   'P 1'
#
loop_
_entity.id
_entity.type
_entity.pdbx_description
1 polymer ?
#
loop_
_entity_poly.entity_id
_entity_poly.type
_entity_poly.pdbx_seq_one_letter_code
_entity_poly.pdbx_strand_id
1 'polypeptide(L)'
;MDFRQPAHYVSLHNAQSYIMKTQIESYQYKDLNHLSNWVKILTCCYIASLLANIVQNFLLLQLLNRLSAAFQAQDYGNIQAIQHNIDGIFSTQNITRIFFIVLFICSTIAVGIWIYRANANALALGLGIKKTPGWAIGSFFIPLADMFAPYQAMKKMACNSLNAVQKTLPALLLPFWWGTWLLYRIIGGISAKMQLDAEQILKQTNPDDLQSILSSLQLLMNIQQTGWIADASGTICALLLLNLVPRVTQAQTQIAQTIINPPR
;
A
#
# COMPACT_ATOMS: atom_id res chain seq x y z
N MET A 1 -9.24 -51.49 -13.51
CA MET A 1 -10.29 -50.43 -13.65
C MET A 1 -9.64 -49.25 -14.35
N ASP A 2 -9.95 -49.14 -15.62
CA ASP A 2 -9.34 -48.10 -16.51
C ASP A 2 -10.17 -46.81 -16.42
N PHE A 3 -9.68 -45.82 -15.66
CA PHE A 3 -10.34 -44.51 -15.55
C PHE A 3 -10.05 -43.69 -16.81
N ARG A 4 -10.79 -43.93 -17.89
CA ARG A 4 -10.80 -43.03 -19.04
C ARG A 4 -11.48 -41.72 -18.61
N GLN A 5 -10.72 -40.64 -18.56
CA GLN A 5 -11.27 -39.31 -18.36
C GLN A 5 -12.29 -38.99 -19.46
N PRO A 6 -13.44 -38.39 -19.14
CA PRO A 6 -14.49 -38.10 -20.13
C PRO A 6 -13.96 -37.12 -21.17
N ALA A 7 -14.17 -37.44 -22.45
CA ALA A 7 -13.73 -36.65 -23.63
C ALA A 7 -14.10 -35.15 -23.55
N HIS A 8 -15.15 -34.80 -22.82
CA HIS A 8 -15.58 -33.42 -22.57
C HIS A 8 -14.57 -32.62 -21.69
N TYR A 9 -13.86 -33.28 -20.78
CA TYR A 9 -12.85 -32.64 -19.92
C TYR A 9 -11.60 -32.31 -20.71
N VAL A 10 -11.20 -33.16 -21.64
CA VAL A 10 -10.05 -32.96 -22.53
C VAL A 10 -10.31 -31.81 -23.53
N SER A 11 -11.53 -31.68 -24.04
CA SER A 11 -11.88 -30.60 -24.97
C SER A 11 -11.90 -29.22 -24.31
N LEU A 12 -12.41 -29.09 -23.08
CA LEU A 12 -12.44 -27.85 -22.31
C LEU A 12 -11.03 -27.43 -21.91
N HIS A 13 -10.16 -28.36 -21.50
CA HIS A 13 -8.79 -28.08 -21.15
C HIS A 13 -7.98 -27.61 -22.37
N ASN A 14 -8.22 -28.21 -23.54
CA ASN A 14 -7.58 -27.81 -24.79
C ASN A 14 -8.07 -26.45 -25.27
N ALA A 15 -9.36 -26.15 -25.16
CA ALA A 15 -9.92 -24.83 -25.49
C ALA A 15 -9.38 -23.73 -24.55
N GLN A 16 -9.29 -23.98 -23.24
CA GLN A 16 -8.68 -23.04 -22.30
C GLN A 16 -7.18 -22.85 -22.55
N SER A 17 -6.47 -23.92 -22.90
CA SER A 17 -5.04 -23.86 -23.26
C SER A 17 -4.83 -23.05 -24.55
N TYR A 18 -5.70 -23.21 -25.54
CA TYR A 18 -5.66 -22.47 -26.83
C TYR A 18 -5.97 -20.98 -26.61
N ILE A 19 -7.03 -20.64 -25.86
CA ILE A 19 -7.38 -19.26 -25.53
C ILE A 19 -6.25 -18.59 -24.76
N MET A 20 -5.65 -19.30 -23.79
CA MET A 20 -4.52 -18.79 -23.00
C MET A 20 -3.29 -18.56 -23.87
N LYS A 21 -2.98 -19.45 -24.82
CA LYS A 21 -1.87 -19.32 -25.75
C LYS A 21 -2.06 -18.11 -26.69
N THR A 22 -3.26 -17.93 -27.24
CA THR A 22 -3.60 -16.78 -28.09
C THR A 22 -3.55 -15.45 -27.30
N GLN A 23 -3.96 -15.44 -26.04
CA GLN A 23 -3.82 -14.26 -25.16
C GLN A 23 -2.36 -13.95 -24.82
N ILE A 24 -1.51 -14.95 -24.62
CA ILE A 24 -0.07 -14.76 -24.35
C ILE A 24 0.62 -14.14 -25.57
N GLU A 25 0.29 -14.59 -26.78
CA GLU A 25 0.82 -14.06 -28.05
C GLU A 25 0.42 -12.59 -28.31
N SER A 26 -0.62 -12.07 -27.63
CA SER A 26 -1.07 -10.67 -27.78
C SER A 26 -0.23 -9.65 -26.98
N TYR A 27 0.59 -10.09 -26.02
CA TYR A 27 1.40 -9.17 -25.22
C TYR A 27 2.79 -8.97 -25.82
N GLN A 28 3.16 -7.69 -26.01
CA GLN A 28 4.51 -7.30 -26.42
C GLN A 28 5.29 -6.73 -25.23
N TYR A 29 6.57 -7.05 -25.14
CA TYR A 29 7.46 -6.45 -24.18
C TYR A 29 7.51 -4.93 -24.35
N LYS A 30 7.42 -4.21 -23.23
CA LYS A 30 7.60 -2.75 -23.17
C LYS A 30 8.59 -2.40 -22.08
N ASP A 31 9.52 -1.52 -22.37
CA ASP A 31 10.48 -1.05 -21.37
C ASP A 31 9.77 -0.40 -20.16
N LEU A 32 10.23 -0.77 -18.98
CA LEU A 32 9.69 -0.31 -17.69
C LEU A 32 10.55 0.75 -17.02
N ASN A 33 11.72 1.10 -17.55
CA ASN A 33 12.68 1.96 -16.86
C ASN A 33 12.07 3.33 -16.54
N HIS A 34 11.42 3.96 -17.52
CA HIS A 34 10.76 5.25 -17.31
C HIS A 34 9.63 5.16 -16.27
N LEU A 35 8.78 4.15 -16.37
CA LEU A 35 7.68 3.94 -15.43
C LEU A 35 8.19 3.61 -14.02
N SER A 36 9.23 2.78 -13.89
CA SER A 36 9.90 2.47 -12.62
C SER A 36 10.46 3.73 -11.95
N ASN A 37 11.00 4.67 -12.73
CA ASN A 37 11.48 5.95 -12.19
C ASN A 37 10.33 6.80 -11.65
N TRP A 38 9.22 6.91 -12.36
CA TRP A 38 8.03 7.60 -11.85
C TRP A 38 7.47 6.95 -10.59
N VAL A 39 7.38 5.63 -10.54
CA VAL A 39 6.98 4.91 -9.33
C VAL A 39 7.91 5.26 -8.17
N LYS A 40 9.22 5.26 -8.38
CA LYS A 40 10.19 5.63 -7.32
C LYS A 40 9.98 7.06 -6.83
N ILE A 41 9.88 8.04 -7.74
CA ILE A 41 9.70 9.45 -7.37
C ILE A 41 8.41 9.63 -6.57
N LEU A 42 7.27 9.16 -7.09
CA LEU A 42 5.97 9.31 -6.43
C LEU A 42 5.93 8.58 -5.08
N THR A 43 6.53 7.39 -5.00
CA THR A 43 6.61 6.65 -3.73
C THR A 43 7.52 7.35 -2.72
N CYS A 44 8.63 7.98 -3.14
CA CYS A 44 9.46 8.78 -2.24
C CYS A 44 8.70 10.02 -1.73
N CYS A 45 7.98 10.74 -2.60
CA CYS A 45 7.13 11.85 -2.18
C CYS A 45 6.02 11.40 -1.21
N TYR A 46 5.42 10.24 -1.46
CA TYR A 46 4.43 9.65 -0.56
C TYR A 46 5.03 9.28 0.80
N ILE A 47 6.23 8.69 0.84
CA ILE A 47 6.96 8.41 2.09
C ILE A 47 7.22 9.70 2.86
N ALA A 48 7.65 10.76 2.19
CA ALA A 48 7.88 12.07 2.83
C ALA A 48 6.57 12.60 3.48
N SER A 49 5.43 12.43 2.81
CA SER A 49 4.13 12.82 3.38
C SER A 49 3.71 11.95 4.57
N LEU A 50 3.98 10.64 4.56
CA LEU A 50 3.75 9.76 5.70
C LEU A 50 4.60 10.15 6.91
N LEU A 51 5.88 10.46 6.69
CA LEU A 51 6.78 10.91 7.76
C LEU A 51 6.32 12.25 8.35
N ALA A 52 5.86 13.18 7.51
CA ALA A 52 5.28 14.44 7.98
C ALA A 52 4.02 14.19 8.84
N ASN A 53 3.13 13.29 8.43
CA ASN A 53 1.96 12.89 9.23
C ASN A 53 2.36 12.26 10.57
N ILE A 54 3.37 11.37 10.59
CA ILE A 54 3.88 10.77 11.83
C ILE A 54 4.35 11.86 12.80
N VAL A 55 5.11 12.84 12.31
CA VAL A 55 5.59 13.95 13.15
C VAL A 55 4.42 14.79 13.67
N GLN A 56 3.45 15.15 12.82
CA GLN A 56 2.28 15.92 13.24
C GLN A 56 1.44 15.17 14.29
N ASN A 57 1.17 13.88 14.06
CA ASN A 57 0.42 13.04 15.00
C ASN A 57 1.15 12.91 16.35
N PHE A 58 2.48 12.80 16.33
CA PHE A 58 3.29 12.74 17.54
C PHE A 58 3.25 14.06 18.34
N LEU A 59 3.40 15.21 17.65
CA LEU A 59 3.32 16.53 18.28
C LEU A 59 1.92 16.76 18.87
N LEU A 60 0.88 16.41 18.13
CA LEU A 60 -0.50 16.54 18.62
C LEU A 60 -0.75 15.66 19.83
N LEU A 61 -0.25 14.41 19.82
CA LEU A 61 -0.36 13.52 20.98
C LEU A 61 0.32 14.10 22.23
N GLN A 62 1.50 14.73 22.08
CA GLN A 62 2.16 15.41 23.20
C GLN A 62 1.34 16.59 23.74
N LEU A 63 0.75 17.39 22.85
CA LEU A 63 -0.10 18.52 23.26
C LEU A 63 -1.38 18.04 23.95
N LEU A 64 -2.02 17.00 23.46
CA LEU A 64 -3.21 16.40 24.09
C LEU A 64 -2.89 15.84 25.50
N ASN A 65 -1.72 15.20 25.68
CA ASN A 65 -1.29 14.74 27.00
C ASN A 65 -1.07 15.92 27.97
N ARG A 66 -0.42 17.01 27.50
CA ARG A 66 -0.24 18.22 28.31
C ARG A 66 -1.55 18.88 28.65
N LEU A 67 -2.49 18.92 27.69
CA LEU A 67 -3.82 19.49 27.87
C LEU A 67 -4.60 18.69 28.94
N SER A 68 -4.56 17.37 28.89
CA SER A 68 -5.18 16.50 29.89
C SER A 68 -4.62 16.75 31.29
N ALA A 69 -3.29 16.90 31.43
CA ALA A 69 -2.65 17.21 32.69
C ALA A 69 -3.03 18.62 33.20
N ALA A 70 -3.12 19.62 32.33
CA ALA A 70 -3.53 20.98 32.70
C ALA A 70 -4.98 21.05 33.18
N PHE A 71 -5.90 20.28 32.54
CA PHE A 71 -7.29 20.18 33.04
C PHE A 71 -7.35 19.52 34.44
N GLN A 72 -6.58 18.46 34.66
CA GLN A 72 -6.53 17.83 36.00
C GLN A 72 -5.96 18.76 37.07
N ALA A 73 -4.99 19.61 36.72
CA ALA A 73 -4.39 20.60 37.60
C ALA A 73 -5.20 21.90 37.74
N GLN A 74 -6.28 22.07 36.97
CA GLN A 74 -7.08 23.30 36.88
C GLN A 74 -6.24 24.54 36.50
N ASP A 75 -5.20 24.36 35.69
CA ASP A 75 -4.30 25.42 35.23
C ASP A 75 -4.84 26.07 33.96
N TYR A 76 -5.76 27.01 34.13
CA TYR A 76 -6.46 27.69 33.05
C TYR A 76 -5.54 28.46 32.09
N GLY A 77 -4.41 29.01 32.60
CA GLY A 77 -3.44 29.72 31.78
C GLY A 77 -2.74 28.79 30.77
N ASN A 78 -2.29 27.63 31.23
CA ASN A 78 -1.70 26.62 30.37
C ASN A 78 -2.71 25.98 29.42
N ILE A 79 -3.96 25.76 29.85
CA ILE A 79 -5.02 25.24 28.99
C ILE A 79 -5.18 26.11 27.73
N GLN A 80 -5.32 27.43 27.90
CA GLN A 80 -5.49 28.36 26.77
C GLN A 80 -4.28 28.39 25.83
N ALA A 81 -3.05 28.38 26.38
CA ALA A 81 -1.83 28.36 25.57
C ALA A 81 -1.69 27.05 24.75
N ILE A 82 -2.03 25.91 25.36
CA ILE A 82 -1.99 24.61 24.68
C ILE A 82 -3.05 24.51 23.59
N GLN A 83 -4.28 24.99 23.84
CA GLN A 83 -5.35 25.02 22.85
C GLN A 83 -4.95 25.83 21.64
N HIS A 84 -4.36 27.01 21.79
CA HIS A 84 -3.86 27.83 20.69
C HIS A 84 -2.84 27.05 19.80
N ASN A 85 -1.92 26.29 20.44
CA ASN A 85 -0.97 25.46 19.71
C ASN A 85 -1.64 24.30 18.95
N ILE A 86 -2.67 23.69 19.54
CA ILE A 86 -3.46 22.63 18.91
C ILE A 86 -4.19 23.18 17.67
N ASP A 87 -4.80 24.35 17.76
CA ASP A 87 -5.49 25.03 16.63
C ASP A 87 -4.51 25.31 15.48
N GLY A 88 -3.29 25.73 15.82
CA GLY A 88 -2.21 25.89 14.83
C GLY A 88 -1.87 24.59 14.09
N ILE A 89 -1.82 23.45 14.77
CA ILE A 89 -1.61 22.15 14.14
C ILE A 89 -2.79 21.76 13.26
N PHE A 90 -4.04 21.92 13.74
CA PHE A 90 -5.23 21.58 12.96
C PHE A 90 -5.35 22.41 11.69
N SER A 91 -4.98 23.69 11.72
CA SER A 91 -4.99 24.55 10.52
C SER A 91 -4.04 24.04 9.43
N THR A 92 -2.88 23.52 9.80
CA THR A 92 -1.91 22.95 8.85
C THR A 92 -2.26 21.51 8.42
N GLN A 93 -2.93 20.73 9.26
CA GLN A 93 -3.32 19.36 8.95
C GLN A 93 -4.25 19.24 7.73
N ASN A 94 -5.15 20.18 7.51
CA ASN A 94 -6.04 20.13 6.35
C ASN A 94 -5.28 20.21 5.03
N ILE A 95 -4.27 21.05 4.95
CA ILE A 95 -3.41 21.19 3.77
C ILE A 95 -2.57 19.93 3.57
N THR A 96 -1.90 19.46 4.62
CA THR A 96 -1.07 18.24 4.54
C THR A 96 -1.90 17.01 4.20
N ARG A 97 -3.13 16.91 4.68
CA ARG A 97 -4.08 15.83 4.33
C ARG A 97 -4.42 15.82 2.84
N ILE A 98 -4.68 16.98 2.24
CA ILE A 98 -4.94 17.09 0.79
C ILE A 98 -3.72 16.60 0.01
N PHE A 99 -2.52 17.09 0.34
CA PHE A 99 -1.28 16.63 -0.30
C PHE A 99 -1.07 15.12 -0.14
N PHE A 100 -1.30 14.60 1.06
CA PHE A 100 -1.21 13.17 1.32
C PHE A 100 -2.15 12.35 0.43
N ILE A 101 -3.42 12.75 0.32
CA ILE A 101 -4.41 12.05 -0.51
C ILE A 101 -4.00 12.08 -1.99
N VAL A 102 -3.57 13.23 -2.50
CA VAL A 102 -3.12 13.37 -3.89
C VAL A 102 -1.91 12.47 -4.17
N LEU A 103 -0.89 12.51 -3.30
CA LEU A 103 0.31 11.68 -3.44
C LEU A 103 0.00 10.18 -3.32
N PHE A 104 -0.91 9.81 -2.41
CA PHE A 104 -1.38 8.44 -2.27
C PHE A 104 -2.05 7.94 -3.56
N ILE A 105 -2.97 8.72 -4.13
CA ILE A 105 -3.69 8.36 -5.36
C ILE A 105 -2.69 8.26 -6.53
N CYS A 106 -1.83 9.26 -6.72
CA CYS A 106 -0.85 9.26 -7.80
C CYS A 106 0.13 8.09 -7.69
N SER A 107 0.65 7.82 -6.47
CA SER A 107 1.54 6.69 -6.22
C SER A 107 0.84 5.35 -6.47
N THR A 108 -0.39 5.18 -5.99
CA THR A 108 -1.19 3.96 -6.18
C THR A 108 -1.46 3.69 -7.66
N ILE A 109 -1.82 4.72 -8.43
CA ILE A 109 -2.03 4.59 -9.89
C ILE A 109 -0.72 4.19 -10.59
N ALA A 110 0.39 4.87 -10.27
CA ALA A 110 1.69 4.55 -10.88
C ALA A 110 2.15 3.12 -10.57
N VAL A 111 2.00 2.68 -9.31
CA VAL A 111 2.29 1.31 -8.88
C VAL A 111 1.37 0.31 -9.59
N GLY A 112 0.08 0.60 -9.68
CA GLY A 112 -0.89 -0.23 -10.40
C GLY A 112 -0.52 -0.41 -11.88
N ILE A 113 -0.20 0.68 -12.58
CA ILE A 113 0.25 0.62 -13.98
C ILE A 113 1.54 -0.21 -14.09
N TRP A 114 2.49 -0.04 -13.13
CA TRP A 114 3.72 -0.82 -13.12
C TRP A 114 3.45 -2.32 -12.90
N ILE A 115 2.58 -2.69 -11.94
CA ILE A 115 2.19 -4.09 -11.70
C ILE A 115 1.58 -4.70 -12.97
N TYR A 116 0.65 -3.98 -13.61
CA TYR A 116 0.04 -4.42 -14.87
C TYR A 116 1.10 -4.69 -15.94
N ARG A 117 1.96 -3.69 -16.19
CA ARG A 117 2.99 -3.76 -17.22
C ARG A 117 4.05 -4.84 -16.93
N ALA A 118 4.49 -4.97 -15.69
CA ALA A 118 5.44 -6.01 -15.28
C ALA A 118 4.87 -7.42 -15.46
N ASN A 119 3.58 -7.63 -15.17
CA ASN A 119 2.91 -8.92 -15.46
C ASN A 119 2.72 -9.15 -16.96
N ALA A 120 2.38 -8.12 -17.76
CA ALA A 120 2.30 -8.22 -19.21
C ALA A 120 3.66 -8.58 -19.84
N ASN A 121 4.73 -7.93 -19.38
CA ASN A 121 6.10 -8.25 -19.80
C ASN A 121 6.49 -9.69 -19.41
N ALA A 122 6.13 -10.13 -18.21
CA ALA A 122 6.42 -11.49 -17.78
C ALA A 122 5.72 -12.56 -18.65
N LEU A 123 4.52 -12.26 -19.17
CA LEU A 123 3.85 -13.08 -20.17
C LEU A 123 4.57 -13.03 -21.52
N ALA A 124 4.88 -11.84 -22.03
CA ALA A 124 5.57 -11.64 -23.31
C ALA A 124 6.96 -12.31 -23.34
N LEU A 125 7.65 -12.33 -22.20
CA LEU A 125 8.96 -12.98 -22.02
C LEU A 125 8.86 -14.48 -21.72
N GLY A 126 7.67 -15.07 -21.72
CA GLY A 126 7.49 -16.50 -21.47
C GLY A 126 7.84 -16.97 -20.06
N LEU A 127 7.72 -16.11 -19.05
CA LEU A 127 8.14 -16.40 -17.66
C LEU A 127 7.15 -17.29 -16.87
N GLY A 128 6.32 -18.09 -17.54
CA GLY A 128 5.44 -19.07 -16.89
C GLY A 128 4.30 -18.45 -16.04
N ILE A 129 3.90 -17.23 -16.33
CA ILE A 129 2.73 -16.59 -15.72
C ILE A 129 1.46 -17.16 -16.36
N LYS A 130 0.51 -17.61 -15.52
CA LYS A 130 -0.76 -18.19 -16.01
C LYS A 130 -1.95 -17.22 -15.93
N LYS A 131 -1.86 -16.17 -15.13
CA LYS A 131 -2.95 -15.20 -14.91
C LYS A 131 -2.72 -13.96 -15.77
N THR A 132 -3.81 -13.36 -16.25
CA THR A 132 -3.74 -12.13 -17.04
C THR A 132 -3.24 -10.95 -16.21
N PRO A 133 -2.59 -9.93 -16.83
CA PRO A 133 -2.17 -8.71 -16.13
C PRO A 133 -3.35 -7.96 -15.50
N GLY A 134 -4.53 -8.01 -16.14
CA GLY A 134 -5.77 -7.45 -15.58
C GLY A 134 -6.18 -8.11 -14.27
N TRP A 135 -6.00 -9.44 -14.14
CA TRP A 135 -6.25 -10.12 -12.88
C TRP A 135 -5.29 -9.69 -11.77
N ALA A 136 -4.02 -9.43 -12.10
CA ALA A 136 -3.03 -8.99 -11.12
C ALA A 136 -3.43 -7.65 -10.44
N ILE A 137 -4.12 -6.77 -11.17
CA ILE A 137 -4.66 -5.50 -10.64
C ILE A 137 -6.08 -5.68 -10.12
N GLY A 138 -6.96 -6.33 -10.89
CA GLY A 138 -8.37 -6.48 -10.54
C GLY A 138 -8.60 -7.18 -9.21
N SER A 139 -7.69 -8.09 -8.83
CA SER A 139 -7.76 -8.80 -7.55
C SER A 139 -7.64 -7.90 -6.32
N PHE A 140 -7.09 -6.68 -6.42
CA PHE A 140 -7.06 -5.70 -5.34
C PHE A 140 -8.44 -5.12 -4.99
N PHE A 141 -9.42 -5.24 -5.92
CA PHE A 141 -10.76 -4.68 -5.77
C PHE A 141 -11.83 -5.73 -5.45
N ILE A 142 -11.45 -7.00 -5.39
CA ILE A 142 -12.37 -8.10 -5.12
C ILE A 142 -12.24 -8.47 -3.63
N PRO A 143 -13.29 -8.27 -2.80
CA PRO A 143 -13.27 -8.67 -1.39
C PRO A 143 -12.83 -10.12 -1.23
N LEU A 144 -12.08 -10.42 -0.18
CA LEU A 144 -11.43 -11.70 0.11
C LEU A 144 -10.29 -12.08 -0.86
N ALA A 145 -10.43 -11.88 -2.18
CA ALA A 145 -9.35 -12.12 -3.13
C ALA A 145 -8.19 -11.13 -2.90
N ASP A 146 -8.51 -9.90 -2.50
CA ASP A 146 -7.52 -8.84 -2.21
C ASP A 146 -6.56 -9.22 -1.06
N MET A 147 -6.92 -10.17 -0.21
CA MET A 147 -6.04 -10.65 0.87
C MET A 147 -4.92 -11.58 0.40
N PHE A 148 -5.09 -12.27 -0.73
CA PHE A 148 -4.16 -13.34 -1.15
C PHE A 148 -3.72 -13.24 -2.61
N ALA A 149 -4.63 -12.89 -3.52
CA ALA A 149 -4.39 -12.96 -4.95
C ALA A 149 -3.34 -11.95 -5.45
N PRO A 150 -3.30 -10.68 -4.98
CA PRO A 150 -2.25 -9.73 -5.36
C PRO A 150 -0.85 -10.18 -4.93
N TYR A 151 -0.74 -10.72 -3.70
CA TYR A 151 0.53 -11.28 -3.20
C TYR A 151 1.02 -12.42 -4.09
N GLN A 152 0.14 -13.37 -4.43
CA GLN A 152 0.50 -14.50 -5.29
C GLN A 152 0.93 -14.04 -6.69
N ALA A 153 0.23 -13.05 -7.27
CA ALA A 153 0.56 -12.49 -8.58
C ALA A 153 1.95 -11.82 -8.55
N MET A 154 2.19 -10.96 -7.56
CA MET A 154 3.47 -10.28 -7.36
C MET A 154 4.61 -11.27 -7.09
N LYS A 155 4.40 -12.25 -6.21
CA LYS A 155 5.40 -13.28 -5.90
C LYS A 155 5.81 -14.05 -7.14
N LYS A 156 4.83 -14.53 -7.91
CA LYS A 156 5.09 -15.31 -9.10
C LYS A 156 5.84 -14.50 -10.17
N MET A 157 5.38 -13.30 -10.44
CA MET A 157 5.99 -12.38 -11.39
C MET A 157 7.42 -12.01 -10.98
N ALA A 158 7.64 -11.59 -9.74
CA ALA A 158 8.95 -11.17 -9.26
C ALA A 158 9.95 -12.32 -9.18
N CYS A 159 9.56 -13.48 -8.60
CA CYS A 159 10.44 -14.64 -8.52
C CYS A 159 10.82 -15.16 -9.91
N ASN A 160 9.87 -15.31 -10.83
CA ASN A 160 10.16 -15.83 -12.16
C ASN A 160 11.04 -14.86 -12.97
N SER A 161 10.82 -13.53 -12.84
CA SER A 161 11.68 -12.54 -13.49
C SER A 161 13.12 -12.57 -12.99
N LEU A 162 13.32 -12.70 -11.67
CA LEU A 162 14.65 -12.74 -11.08
C LEU A 162 15.36 -14.07 -11.32
N ASN A 163 14.67 -15.19 -11.18
CA ASN A 163 15.24 -16.52 -11.43
C ASN A 163 15.73 -16.67 -12.88
N ALA A 164 15.04 -16.07 -13.85
CA ALA A 164 15.46 -16.12 -15.26
C ALA A 164 16.81 -15.43 -15.52
N VAL A 165 17.24 -14.51 -14.66
CA VAL A 165 18.55 -13.86 -14.70
C VAL A 165 19.48 -14.35 -13.58
N GLN A 166 19.21 -15.52 -13.01
CA GLN A 166 19.98 -16.15 -11.93
C GLN A 166 20.14 -15.24 -10.68
N LYS A 167 19.18 -14.35 -10.43
CA LYS A 167 19.10 -13.53 -9.23
C LYS A 167 18.01 -14.05 -8.30
N THR A 168 18.23 -13.92 -7.01
CA THR A 168 17.25 -14.32 -6.00
C THR A 168 16.63 -13.09 -5.34
N LEU A 169 15.36 -13.21 -4.99
CA LEU A 169 14.69 -12.22 -4.15
C LEU A 169 14.94 -12.58 -2.68
N PRO A 170 15.24 -11.60 -1.80
CA PRO A 170 15.28 -11.88 -0.36
C PRO A 170 13.98 -12.53 0.09
N ALA A 171 14.07 -13.66 0.79
CA ALA A 171 12.90 -14.51 1.10
C ALA A 171 11.79 -13.76 1.84
N LEU A 172 12.17 -12.80 2.68
CA LEU A 172 11.23 -12.03 3.51
C LEU A 172 10.69 -10.76 2.83
N LEU A 173 11.27 -10.31 1.70
CA LEU A 173 10.89 -9.04 1.08
C LEU A 173 9.39 -8.99 0.70
N LEU A 174 8.90 -9.99 0.00
CA LEU A 174 7.50 -10.04 -0.44
C LEU A 174 6.52 -10.32 0.70
N PRO A 175 6.77 -11.27 1.62
CA PRO A 175 5.90 -11.46 2.78
C PRO A 175 5.81 -10.21 3.66
N PHE A 176 6.92 -9.53 3.93
CA PHE A 176 6.91 -8.30 4.72
C PHE A 176 6.21 -7.15 4.00
N TRP A 177 6.48 -6.96 2.70
CA TRP A 177 5.76 -5.98 1.89
C TRP A 177 4.25 -6.19 1.97
N TRP A 178 3.80 -7.41 1.79
CA TRP A 178 2.37 -7.75 1.83
C TRP A 178 1.78 -7.63 3.23
N GLY A 179 2.48 -8.13 4.24
CA GLY A 179 2.05 -8.05 5.64
C GLY A 179 1.92 -6.61 6.13
N THR A 180 2.88 -5.74 5.81
CA THR A 180 2.82 -4.32 6.16
C THR A 180 1.72 -3.57 5.41
N TRP A 181 1.42 -3.95 4.14
CA TRP A 181 0.29 -3.40 3.40
C TRP A 181 -1.06 -3.78 4.03
N LEU A 182 -1.24 -5.05 4.42
CA LEU A 182 -2.45 -5.50 5.12
C LEU A 182 -2.60 -4.78 6.47
N LEU A 183 -1.51 -4.68 7.23
CA LEU A 183 -1.50 -3.98 8.51
C LEU A 183 -1.89 -2.50 8.35
N TYR A 184 -1.31 -1.81 7.37
CA TYR A 184 -1.66 -0.43 7.02
C TYR A 184 -3.16 -0.28 6.72
N ARG A 185 -3.73 -1.17 5.92
CA ARG A 185 -5.16 -1.14 5.57
C ARG A 185 -6.07 -1.37 6.78
N ILE A 186 -5.74 -2.37 7.62
CA ILE A 186 -6.55 -2.72 8.78
C ILE A 186 -6.52 -1.59 9.82
N ILE A 187 -5.33 -1.14 10.21
CA ILE A 187 -5.18 -0.09 11.23
C ILE A 187 -5.71 1.24 10.71
N GLY A 188 -5.44 1.57 9.44
CA GLY A 188 -5.98 2.77 8.80
C GLY A 188 -7.51 2.78 8.75
N GLY A 189 -8.14 1.63 8.47
CA GLY A 189 -9.59 1.47 8.53
C GLY A 189 -10.16 1.65 9.94
N ILE A 190 -9.49 1.10 10.96
CA ILE A 190 -9.86 1.29 12.37
C ILE A 190 -9.74 2.77 12.76
N SER A 191 -8.61 3.41 12.41
CA SER A 191 -8.38 4.84 12.70
C SER A 191 -9.43 5.73 12.03
N ALA A 192 -9.78 5.46 10.77
CA ALA A 192 -10.82 6.21 10.05
C ALA A 192 -12.19 6.07 10.72
N LYS A 193 -12.56 4.85 11.17
CA LYS A 193 -13.81 4.64 11.90
C LYS A 193 -13.81 5.39 13.23
N MET A 194 -12.72 5.30 14.00
CA MET A 194 -12.59 6.02 15.27
C MET A 194 -12.73 7.54 15.07
N GLN A 195 -12.21 8.10 13.98
CA GLN A 195 -12.36 9.53 13.66
C GLN A 195 -13.82 9.92 13.41
N LEU A 196 -14.58 9.09 12.66
CA LEU A 196 -16.01 9.33 12.42
C LEU A 196 -16.83 9.24 13.71
N ASP A 197 -16.56 8.24 14.55
CA ASP A 197 -17.22 8.06 15.84
C ASP A 197 -16.89 9.24 16.79
N ALA A 198 -15.64 9.72 16.78
CA ALA A 198 -15.18 10.84 17.59
C ALA A 198 -15.91 12.15 17.29
N GLU A 199 -16.23 12.44 16.02
CA GLU A 199 -16.98 13.65 15.66
C GLU A 199 -18.37 13.70 16.35
N GLN A 200 -19.00 12.55 16.54
CA GLN A 200 -20.29 12.46 17.24
C GLN A 200 -20.11 12.61 18.74
N ILE A 201 -19.11 11.95 19.33
CA ILE A 201 -18.82 11.99 20.77
C ILE A 201 -18.44 13.41 21.21
N LEU A 202 -17.56 14.08 20.45
CA LEU A 202 -17.12 15.44 20.76
C LEU A 202 -18.27 16.47 20.74
N LYS A 203 -19.28 16.29 19.88
CA LYS A 203 -20.48 17.12 19.88
C LYS A 203 -21.35 16.95 21.14
N GLN A 204 -21.21 15.82 21.84
CA GLN A 204 -21.98 15.49 23.04
C GLN A 204 -21.16 15.73 24.32
N THR A 205 -19.87 16.12 24.21
CA THR A 205 -19.01 16.42 25.35
C THR A 205 -19.56 17.62 26.13
N ASN A 206 -19.81 17.41 27.43
CA ASN A 206 -20.23 18.49 28.31
C ASN A 206 -18.98 19.31 28.73
N PRO A 207 -18.90 20.62 28.38
CA PRO A 207 -17.75 21.44 28.71
C PRO A 207 -17.62 21.74 30.22
N ASP A 208 -18.69 21.56 31.00
CA ASP A 208 -18.69 21.79 32.45
C ASP A 208 -18.33 20.53 33.25
N ASP A 209 -18.24 19.35 32.59
CA ASP A 209 -17.88 18.10 33.23
C ASP A 209 -16.45 17.69 32.89
N LEU A 210 -15.56 17.78 33.88
CA LEU A 210 -14.15 17.40 33.75
C LEU A 210 -13.97 15.95 33.25
N GLN A 211 -14.81 15.02 33.72
CA GLN A 211 -14.70 13.62 33.32
C GLN A 211 -15.07 13.44 31.83
N SER A 212 -16.07 14.18 31.36
CA SER A 212 -16.46 14.22 29.94
C SER A 212 -15.33 14.77 29.06
N ILE A 213 -14.66 15.85 29.49
CA ILE A 213 -13.50 16.43 28.79
C ILE A 213 -12.35 15.42 28.73
N LEU A 214 -11.97 14.81 29.87
CA LEU A 214 -10.84 13.86 29.91
C LEU A 214 -11.09 12.61 29.05
N SER A 215 -12.34 12.10 29.04
CA SER A 215 -12.68 10.95 28.19
C SER A 215 -12.58 11.29 26.68
N SER A 216 -12.98 12.50 26.29
CA SER A 216 -12.85 12.99 24.92
C SER A 216 -11.39 13.18 24.50
N LEU A 217 -10.54 13.70 25.39
CA LEU A 217 -9.10 13.82 25.15
C LEU A 217 -8.45 12.44 25.00
N GLN A 218 -8.84 11.47 25.85
CA GLN A 218 -8.34 10.10 25.72
C GLN A 218 -8.71 9.46 24.37
N LEU A 219 -9.93 9.69 23.90
CA LEU A 219 -10.36 9.23 22.59
C LEU A 219 -9.50 9.84 21.47
N LEU A 220 -9.26 11.16 21.49
CA LEU A 220 -8.38 11.84 20.54
C LEU A 220 -6.95 11.30 20.59
N MET A 221 -6.40 11.04 21.75
CA MET A 221 -5.07 10.43 21.91
C MET A 221 -5.01 9.03 21.28
N ASN A 222 -6.03 8.20 21.50
CA ASN A 222 -6.10 6.87 20.90
C ASN A 222 -6.15 6.93 19.36
N ILE A 223 -6.85 7.92 18.78
CA ILE A 223 -6.90 8.16 17.33
C ILE A 223 -5.50 8.50 16.81
N GLN A 224 -4.77 9.40 17.49
CA GLN A 224 -3.42 9.76 17.06
C GLN A 224 -2.47 8.55 17.16
N GLN A 225 -2.57 7.73 18.20
CA GLN A 225 -1.75 6.52 18.35
C GLN A 225 -2.03 5.49 17.25
N THR A 226 -3.27 5.25 16.90
CA THR A 226 -3.60 4.33 15.79
C THR A 226 -3.17 4.90 14.43
N GLY A 227 -3.28 6.22 14.24
CA GLY A 227 -2.88 6.91 13.01
C GLY A 227 -1.38 6.76 12.73
N TRP A 228 -0.49 7.09 13.70
CA TRP A 228 0.94 6.99 13.44
C TRP A 228 1.43 5.54 13.29
N ILE A 229 0.79 4.54 13.91
CA ILE A 229 1.10 3.12 13.67
C ILE A 229 0.74 2.72 12.24
N ALA A 230 -0.42 3.20 11.73
CA ALA A 230 -0.79 2.99 10.33
C ALA A 230 0.25 3.63 9.40
N ASP A 231 0.61 4.89 9.60
CA ASP A 231 1.57 5.61 8.76
C ASP A 231 2.97 4.97 8.80
N ALA A 232 3.41 4.46 9.95
CA ALA A 232 4.67 3.72 10.07
C ALA A 232 4.64 2.42 9.25
N SER A 233 3.55 1.64 9.33
CA SER A 233 3.40 0.42 8.52
C SER A 233 3.32 0.73 7.03
N GLY A 234 2.64 1.81 6.63
CA GLY A 234 2.60 2.32 5.27
C GLY A 234 3.99 2.74 4.76
N THR A 235 4.77 3.39 5.59
CA THR A 235 6.17 3.78 5.28
C THR A 235 7.04 2.55 5.02
N ILE A 236 6.97 1.54 5.87
CA ILE A 236 7.72 0.28 5.69
C ILE A 236 7.29 -0.41 4.39
N CYS A 237 5.98 -0.50 4.14
CA CYS A 237 5.44 -1.07 2.90
C CYS A 237 6.00 -0.35 1.66
N ALA A 238 6.00 0.98 1.65
CA ALA A 238 6.50 1.79 0.55
C ALA A 238 8.02 1.62 0.34
N LEU A 239 8.82 1.55 1.40
CA LEU A 239 10.26 1.28 1.33
C LEU A 239 10.57 -0.10 0.74
N LEU A 240 9.80 -1.13 1.12
CA LEU A 240 9.93 -2.47 0.56
C LEU A 240 9.58 -2.49 -0.93
N LEU A 241 8.57 -1.72 -1.33
CA LEU A 241 8.19 -1.57 -2.74
C LEU A 241 9.29 -0.86 -3.55
N LEU A 242 9.91 0.19 -3.00
CA LEU A 242 11.06 0.87 -3.62
C LEU A 242 12.25 -0.06 -3.87
N ASN A 243 12.39 -1.10 -3.04
CA ASN A 243 13.42 -2.13 -3.23
C ASN A 243 13.01 -3.16 -4.31
N LEU A 244 11.73 -3.52 -4.36
CA LEU A 244 11.20 -4.55 -5.27
C LEU A 244 11.13 -4.06 -6.73
N VAL A 245 10.60 -2.86 -6.95
CA VAL A 245 10.32 -2.31 -8.30
C VAL A 245 11.56 -2.29 -9.19
N PRO A 246 12.72 -1.72 -8.79
CA PRO A 246 13.89 -1.68 -9.65
C PRO A 246 14.49 -3.06 -9.92
N ARG A 247 14.44 -3.98 -8.96
CA ARG A 247 14.95 -5.36 -9.14
C ARG A 247 14.21 -6.10 -10.24
N VAL A 248 12.89 -6.05 -10.20
CA VAL A 248 12.04 -6.69 -11.23
C VAL A 248 12.20 -6.01 -12.58
N THR A 249 12.20 -4.68 -12.62
CA THR A 249 12.38 -3.90 -13.84
C THR A 249 13.69 -4.27 -14.53
N GLN A 250 14.81 -4.24 -13.78
CA GLN A 250 16.14 -4.58 -14.31
C GLN A 250 16.22 -6.03 -14.82
N ALA A 251 15.62 -6.98 -14.07
CA ALA A 251 15.60 -8.38 -14.50
C ALA A 251 14.87 -8.55 -15.83
N GLN A 252 13.68 -7.96 -15.98
CA GLN A 252 12.91 -8.05 -17.22
C GLN A 252 13.61 -7.34 -18.39
N THR A 253 14.27 -6.21 -18.15
CA THR A 253 15.08 -5.52 -19.17
C THR A 253 16.26 -6.38 -19.62
N GLN A 254 16.96 -7.03 -18.68
CA GLN A 254 18.08 -7.92 -18.99
C GLN A 254 17.64 -9.13 -19.81
N ILE A 255 16.52 -9.77 -19.48
CA ILE A 255 15.95 -10.88 -20.26
C ILE A 255 15.60 -10.42 -21.69
N ALA A 256 14.93 -9.29 -21.81
CA ALA A 256 14.56 -8.77 -23.13
C ALA A 256 15.79 -8.46 -24.00
N GLN A 257 16.84 -7.89 -23.43
CA GLN A 257 18.10 -7.63 -24.14
C GLN A 257 18.79 -8.92 -24.60
N THR A 258 18.79 -9.98 -23.78
CA THR A 258 19.35 -11.29 -24.14
C THR A 258 18.58 -11.95 -25.29
N ILE A 259 17.25 -11.76 -25.36
CA ILE A 259 16.42 -12.29 -26.45
C ILE A 259 16.65 -11.50 -27.74
N ILE A 260 16.77 -10.16 -27.65
CA ILE A 260 16.95 -9.30 -28.84
C ILE A 260 18.37 -9.40 -29.40
N ASN A 261 19.37 -9.49 -28.53
CA ASN A 261 20.80 -9.59 -28.85
C ASN A 261 21.40 -10.86 -28.20
N PRO A 262 21.18 -12.05 -28.77
CA PRO A 262 21.74 -13.27 -28.22
C PRO A 262 23.28 -13.21 -28.24
N PRO A 263 23.95 -13.66 -27.18
CA PRO A 263 25.42 -13.75 -27.18
C PRO A 263 25.88 -14.65 -28.33
N ARG A 264 26.85 -14.18 -29.11
CA ARG A 264 27.45 -14.93 -30.23
C ARG A 264 28.27 -16.10 -29.73
#